data_e890773b9197ab872aec2b3ebce498b8
#
_entry.id   e890773b9197ab872aec2b3ebce498b8
#
_cell.length_a   1.000
_cell.length_b   1.000
_cell.length_c   1.000
_cell.angle_alpha   90.00
_cell.angle_beta   90.00
_cell.angle_gamma   90.00
#
_symmetry.space_group_name_H-M   'P 1'
#
loop_
_entity.id
_entity.type
_entity.pdbx_description
1 polymer ?
#
loop_
_entity_poly.entity_id
_entity_poly.type
_entity_poly.pdbx_seq_one_letter_code
_entity_poly.pdbx_strand_id
1 'polypeptide(L)'
;MNNYEKEQQDNTVKLSKKEKSIVPKMLVRWIKRIIVIVVIIALLAVLLGRFADKIFNQDILSKLPGYQKEASLTSTYIKEALSNQSELVTQKLDLEGYSEYSDEGLPVITKGDFSMTYNAEVTAGIDVKKIDVTVNDDTKTVKIKLPKAEIYSVKVDPGTIQYHDEKIALFNSDGKEDSDKAEKMAEKDAMEQARKCGLLENADKNAEVLVKGLLEGNLQGYSIEFVK
;
A
#
# COMPACT_ATOMS: atom_id res chain seq x y z
N MET A 1 44.24 -93.35 25.77
CA MET A 1 44.00 -92.09 25.15
C MET A 1 45.14 -91.89 24.15
N ASN A 2 44.81 -91.95 22.84
CA ASN A 2 45.70 -92.02 21.74
C ASN A 2 46.40 -90.70 21.45
N ASN A 3 47.68 -90.78 21.08
CA ASN A 3 48.49 -89.62 20.66
C ASN A 3 47.84 -88.72 19.56
N TYR A 4 46.94 -89.28 18.80
CA TYR A 4 46.20 -88.56 17.74
C TYR A 4 45.19 -87.53 18.27
N GLU A 5 44.57 -87.72 19.46
CA GLU A 5 43.67 -86.77 20.05
C GLU A 5 44.36 -85.53 20.63
N LYS A 6 45.61 -85.70 21.13
CA LYS A 6 46.44 -84.59 21.63
C LYS A 6 46.94 -83.68 20.48
N GLU A 7 47.28 -84.24 19.36
CA GLU A 7 47.73 -83.44 18.17
C GLU A 7 46.57 -82.66 17.54
N GLN A 8 45.39 -83.24 17.55
CA GLN A 8 44.16 -82.51 17.03
C GLN A 8 43.76 -81.35 17.94
N GLN A 9 43.82 -81.54 19.27
CA GLN A 9 43.52 -80.46 20.23
C GLN A 9 44.58 -79.33 20.18
N ASP A 10 45.84 -79.61 20.01
CA ASP A 10 46.89 -78.60 19.91
C ASP A 10 46.86 -77.83 18.60
N ASN A 11 46.46 -78.46 17.50
CA ASN A 11 46.24 -77.77 16.21
C ASN A 11 45.01 -76.89 16.18
N THR A 12 43.88 -77.26 16.83
CA THR A 12 42.71 -76.41 16.92
C THR A 12 42.91 -75.19 17.80
N VAL A 13 43.67 -75.35 18.91
CA VAL A 13 44.06 -74.20 19.78
C VAL A 13 45.06 -73.27 19.07
N LYS A 14 45.98 -73.77 18.23
CA LYS A 14 46.87 -72.92 17.46
C LYS A 14 46.20 -72.18 16.32
N LEU A 15 45.14 -72.78 15.68
CA LEU A 15 44.33 -72.08 14.66
C LEU A 15 43.44 -70.97 15.28
N SER A 16 42.87 -71.22 16.48
CA SER A 16 42.01 -70.21 17.20
C SER A 16 42.88 -69.00 17.66
N LYS A 17 44.12 -69.14 17.94
CA LYS A 17 45.01 -68.01 18.31
C LYS A 17 45.53 -67.22 17.13
N LYS A 18 45.51 -67.77 15.90
CA LYS A 18 46.02 -67.09 14.72
C LYS A 18 44.92 -66.20 14.04
N GLU A 19 43.66 -66.36 14.38
CA GLU A 19 42.59 -65.55 13.79
C GLU A 19 42.37 -64.14 14.45
N LYS A 20 43.10 -63.86 15.52
CA LYS A 20 42.89 -62.57 16.26
C LYS A 20 43.81 -61.40 15.80
N SER A 21 44.53 -61.48 14.72
CA SER A 21 45.34 -60.31 14.28
C SER A 21 45.63 -60.24 12.80
N ILE A 22 44.64 -60.41 11.93
CA ILE A 22 44.75 -60.14 10.50
C ILE A 22 44.11 -58.84 10.11
N VAL A 23 44.34 -57.80 10.89
CA VAL A 23 44.22 -56.44 10.39
C VAL A 23 45.66 -55.93 10.21
N PRO A 24 46.19 -55.81 8.99
CA PRO A 24 47.52 -55.32 8.80
C PRO A 24 47.64 -53.94 9.44
N LYS A 25 48.70 -53.75 10.24
CA LYS A 25 48.94 -52.45 10.95
C LYS A 25 48.91 -51.25 10.01
N MET A 26 48.98 -51.49 8.73
CA MET A 26 48.81 -50.51 7.67
C MET A 26 47.34 -50.09 7.49
N LEU A 27 46.40 -51.02 7.57
CA LEU A 27 44.95 -50.76 7.44
C LEU A 27 44.46 -49.98 8.65
N VAL A 28 44.94 -50.27 9.85
CA VAL A 28 44.58 -49.51 11.08
C VAL A 28 45.06 -48.04 10.99
N ARG A 29 46.26 -47.83 10.39
CA ARG A 29 46.76 -46.47 10.15
C ARG A 29 45.93 -45.72 9.10
N TRP A 30 45.48 -46.39 8.05
CA TRP A 30 44.59 -45.82 7.04
C TRP A 30 43.19 -45.48 7.61
N ILE A 31 42.61 -46.37 8.39
CA ILE A 31 41.32 -46.13 9.07
C ILE A 31 41.42 -44.93 10.02
N LYS A 32 42.50 -44.84 10.82
CA LYS A 32 42.72 -43.66 11.68
C LYS A 32 42.84 -42.36 10.90
N ARG A 33 43.51 -42.38 9.73
CA ARG A 33 43.60 -41.19 8.86
C ARG A 33 42.23 -40.80 8.27
N ILE A 34 41.42 -41.79 7.84
CA ILE A 34 40.10 -41.54 7.32
C ILE A 34 39.19 -40.95 8.43
N ILE A 35 39.26 -41.50 9.66
CA ILE A 35 38.47 -40.97 10.80
C ILE A 35 38.87 -39.52 11.09
N VAL A 36 40.16 -39.20 11.08
CA VAL A 36 40.63 -37.82 11.31
C VAL A 36 40.15 -36.89 10.20
N ILE A 37 40.18 -37.33 8.93
CA ILE A 37 39.66 -36.53 7.82
C ILE A 37 38.13 -36.28 7.96
N VAL A 38 37.38 -37.33 8.32
CA VAL A 38 35.90 -37.18 8.54
C VAL A 38 35.61 -36.22 9.70
N VAL A 39 36.38 -36.29 10.78
CA VAL A 39 36.24 -35.36 11.90
C VAL A 39 36.57 -33.91 11.49
N ILE A 40 37.62 -33.73 10.70
CA ILE A 40 38.00 -32.40 10.16
C ILE A 40 36.88 -31.87 9.25
N ILE A 41 36.32 -32.70 8.37
CA ILE A 41 35.18 -32.29 7.50
C ILE A 41 33.96 -31.97 8.32
N ALA A 42 33.64 -32.76 9.34
CA ALA A 42 32.51 -32.48 10.24
C ALA A 42 32.70 -31.18 11.04
N LEU A 43 33.93 -30.91 11.53
CA LEU A 43 34.24 -29.63 12.19
C LEU A 43 34.17 -28.44 11.23
N LEU A 44 34.66 -28.61 9.99
CA LEU A 44 34.52 -27.60 8.96
C LEU A 44 33.06 -27.35 8.59
N ALA A 45 32.22 -28.38 8.50
CA ALA A 45 30.79 -28.24 8.23
C ALA A 45 30.06 -27.50 9.37
N VAL A 46 30.41 -27.78 10.63
CA VAL A 46 29.84 -27.05 11.79
C VAL A 46 30.33 -25.60 11.83
N LEU A 47 31.58 -25.34 11.51
CA LEU A 47 32.13 -23.99 11.40
C LEU A 47 31.46 -23.21 10.25
N LEU A 48 31.32 -23.84 9.07
CA LEU A 48 30.65 -23.25 7.91
C LEU A 48 29.17 -23.01 8.21
N GLY A 49 28.47 -23.90 8.92
CA GLY A 49 27.08 -23.69 9.35
C GLY A 49 26.92 -22.49 10.29
N ARG A 50 27.85 -22.32 11.25
CA ARG A 50 27.84 -21.16 12.15
C ARG A 50 28.29 -19.85 11.48
N PHE A 51 29.09 -19.93 10.44
CA PHE A 51 29.47 -18.78 9.61
C PHE A 51 28.43 -18.48 8.54
N ALA A 52 27.67 -19.48 8.06
CA ALA A 52 26.61 -19.26 7.07
C ALA A 52 25.54 -18.31 7.61
N ASP A 53 25.13 -18.44 8.87
CA ASP A 53 24.17 -17.52 9.50
C ASP A 53 24.69 -16.07 9.61
N LYS A 54 26.00 -15.88 9.67
CA LYS A 54 26.63 -14.55 9.67
C LYS A 54 26.91 -13.99 8.27
N ILE A 55 27.14 -14.85 7.29
CA ILE A 55 27.44 -14.46 5.90
C ILE A 55 26.16 -14.24 5.11
N PHE A 56 25.05 -14.94 5.47
CA PHE A 56 23.73 -14.75 4.89
C PHE A 56 22.94 -13.57 5.51
N ASN A 57 23.49 -12.88 6.50
CA ASN A 57 22.96 -11.59 6.90
C ASN A 57 23.14 -10.61 5.73
N GLN A 58 22.03 -10.08 5.23
CA GLN A 58 21.89 -9.23 4.03
C GLN A 58 22.89 -8.07 3.91
N ASP A 59 23.55 -7.69 4.99
CA ASP A 59 24.51 -6.60 5.02
C ASP A 59 25.86 -6.88 4.32
N ILE A 60 26.23 -8.14 4.13
CA ILE A 60 27.51 -8.48 3.46
C ILE A 60 27.33 -8.59 1.95
N LEU A 61 26.17 -9.08 1.49
CA LEU A 61 25.85 -9.13 0.06
C LEU A 61 25.74 -7.72 -0.55
N SER A 62 25.26 -6.74 0.20
CA SER A 62 25.12 -5.36 -0.27
C SER A 62 26.45 -4.65 -0.53
N LYS A 63 27.59 -5.22 -0.03
CA LYS A 63 28.95 -4.67 -0.20
C LYS A 63 29.71 -5.30 -1.36
N LEU A 64 29.14 -6.28 -2.06
CA LEU A 64 29.78 -6.89 -3.23
C LEU A 64 29.65 -5.96 -4.45
N PRO A 65 30.74 -5.66 -5.17
CA PRO A 65 30.67 -4.89 -6.40
C PRO A 65 29.84 -5.68 -7.44
N GLY A 66 28.72 -5.07 -7.87
CA GLY A 66 27.79 -5.68 -8.82
C GLY A 66 26.47 -6.20 -8.21
N TYR A 67 26.32 -6.17 -6.87
CA TYR A 67 25.04 -6.44 -6.23
C TYR A 67 24.15 -5.20 -6.36
N GLN A 68 23.26 -5.21 -7.36
CA GLN A 68 22.15 -4.26 -7.40
C GLN A 68 21.13 -4.74 -6.39
N LYS A 69 21.03 -4.06 -5.24
CA LYS A 69 19.90 -4.19 -4.35
C LYS A 69 18.68 -3.81 -5.19
N GLU A 70 17.78 -4.77 -5.44
CA GLU A 70 16.48 -4.42 -6.00
C GLU A 70 15.94 -3.27 -5.17
N ALA A 71 15.60 -2.17 -5.82
CA ALA A 71 15.13 -0.97 -5.15
C ALA A 71 13.88 -1.39 -4.36
N SER A 72 14.03 -1.50 -3.03
CA SER A 72 12.87 -1.77 -2.18
C SER A 72 11.95 -0.57 -2.30
N LEU A 73 10.70 -0.82 -2.72
CA LEU A 73 9.67 0.20 -2.72
C LEU A 73 9.55 0.73 -1.29
N THR A 74 9.80 2.03 -1.11
CA THR A 74 9.61 2.67 0.18
C THR A 74 8.31 3.46 0.16
N SER A 75 7.64 3.54 1.32
CA SER A 75 6.46 4.39 1.47
C SER A 75 6.73 5.84 1.07
N THR A 76 7.96 6.32 1.27
CA THR A 76 8.41 7.65 0.85
C THR A 76 8.39 7.79 -0.66
N TYR A 77 8.88 6.81 -1.42
CA TYR A 77 8.87 6.84 -2.89
C TYR A 77 7.43 6.89 -3.44
N ILE A 78 6.52 6.11 -2.86
CA ILE A 78 5.11 6.11 -3.28
C ILE A 78 4.44 7.44 -2.93
N LYS A 79 4.70 7.98 -1.73
CA LYS A 79 4.21 9.31 -1.34
C LYS A 79 4.75 10.40 -2.25
N GLU A 80 6.01 10.34 -2.64
CA GLU A 80 6.62 11.30 -3.57
C GLU A 80 6.02 11.19 -4.98
N ALA A 81 5.77 9.97 -5.47
CA ALA A 81 5.10 9.76 -6.75
C ALA A 81 3.67 10.34 -6.77
N LEU A 82 2.98 10.33 -5.64
CA LEU A 82 1.65 10.92 -5.48
C LEU A 82 1.71 12.43 -5.20
N SER A 83 2.80 12.94 -4.59
CA SER A 83 2.88 14.30 -4.04
C SER A 83 3.04 15.42 -5.08
N ASN A 84 3.20 15.09 -6.36
CA ASN A 84 3.23 16.09 -7.45
C ASN A 84 1.91 16.87 -7.57
N GLN A 85 0.86 16.42 -6.88
CA GLN A 85 -0.43 17.12 -6.78
C GLN A 85 -0.82 17.19 -5.30
N SER A 86 -1.18 18.39 -4.82
CA SER A 86 -1.66 18.56 -3.44
C SER A 86 -3.10 18.06 -3.28
N GLU A 87 -3.90 18.19 -4.32
CA GLU A 87 -5.31 17.82 -4.38
C GLU A 87 -5.55 16.97 -5.61
N LEU A 88 -6.20 15.83 -5.44
CA LEU A 88 -6.62 14.95 -6.53
C LEU A 88 -8.13 15.06 -6.70
N VAL A 89 -8.56 15.83 -7.72
CA VAL A 89 -9.96 15.89 -8.13
C VAL A 89 -10.34 14.53 -8.73
N THR A 90 -11.28 13.86 -8.11
CA THR A 90 -11.67 12.49 -8.48
C THR A 90 -13.08 12.41 -9.06
N GLN A 91 -13.90 13.44 -8.84
CA GLN A 91 -15.25 13.53 -9.38
C GLN A 91 -15.63 14.98 -9.67
N LYS A 92 -16.34 15.16 -10.77
CA LYS A 92 -16.98 16.41 -11.18
C LYS A 92 -18.47 16.13 -11.40
N LEU A 93 -19.33 17.07 -11.01
CA LEU A 93 -20.75 17.04 -11.24
C LEU A 93 -21.17 18.38 -11.83
N ASP A 94 -21.78 18.34 -13.03
CA ASP A 94 -22.49 19.48 -13.60
C ASP A 94 -23.97 19.28 -13.25
N LEU A 95 -24.59 20.27 -12.66
CA LEU A 95 -26.00 20.24 -12.24
C LEU A 95 -26.74 21.51 -12.64
N GLU A 96 -28.05 21.36 -12.90
CA GLU A 96 -29.01 22.42 -12.98
C GLU A 96 -29.78 22.43 -11.67
N GLY A 97 -29.69 23.54 -10.92
CA GLY A 97 -30.28 23.68 -9.61
C GLY A 97 -31.51 24.57 -9.65
N TYR A 98 -32.39 24.39 -8.63
CA TYR A 98 -33.51 25.26 -8.34
C TYR A 98 -33.48 25.60 -6.86
N SER A 99 -33.51 26.89 -6.54
CA SER A 99 -33.47 27.38 -5.18
C SER A 99 -34.61 28.38 -4.92
N GLU A 100 -35.21 28.26 -3.74
CA GLU A 100 -36.23 29.18 -3.29
C GLU A 100 -35.71 30.00 -2.11
N TYR A 101 -35.90 31.28 -2.18
CA TYR A 101 -35.61 32.20 -1.08
C TYR A 101 -36.92 32.76 -0.51
N SER A 102 -37.09 32.62 0.80
CA SER A 102 -38.16 33.25 1.53
C SER A 102 -37.58 34.05 2.69
N ASP A 103 -37.76 35.34 2.66
CA ASP A 103 -37.36 36.22 3.76
C ASP A 103 -38.52 36.30 4.78
N GLU A 104 -38.34 35.66 5.93
CA GLU A 104 -39.25 35.76 7.09
C GLU A 104 -39.14 37.11 7.80
N GLY A 105 -38.61 38.16 7.15
CA GLY A 105 -38.41 39.49 7.71
C GLY A 105 -39.68 40.12 8.31
N LEU A 106 -39.50 41.16 9.10
CA LEU A 106 -40.56 41.90 9.75
C LEU A 106 -41.68 42.30 8.78
N PRO A 107 -42.96 42.10 9.14
CA PRO A 107 -44.10 42.09 8.20
C PRO A 107 -44.41 43.42 7.49
N VAL A 108 -43.58 44.44 7.60
CA VAL A 108 -43.88 45.78 7.10
C VAL A 108 -42.91 46.26 6.02
N ILE A 109 -41.73 45.69 5.85
CA ILE A 109 -40.72 46.41 5.06
C ILE A 109 -40.08 45.61 3.90
N THR A 110 -39.94 44.30 3.93
CA THR A 110 -39.35 43.55 2.78
C THR A 110 -39.69 42.06 2.84
N LYS A 111 -40.71 41.63 2.12
CA LYS A 111 -40.87 40.24 1.75
C LYS A 111 -40.45 40.09 0.31
N GLY A 112 -39.21 39.65 0.12
CA GLY A 112 -38.70 39.21 -1.17
C GLY A 112 -38.72 37.72 -1.22
N ASP A 113 -39.83 37.09 -1.62
CA ASP A 113 -39.83 35.68 -1.99
C ASP A 113 -39.43 35.62 -3.46
N PHE A 114 -38.39 34.86 -3.78
CA PHE A 114 -38.04 34.57 -5.18
C PHE A 114 -37.59 33.13 -5.31
N SER A 115 -37.78 32.58 -6.49
CA SER A 115 -37.20 31.34 -6.89
C SER A 115 -36.25 31.55 -8.06
N MET A 116 -35.24 30.73 -8.18
CA MET A 116 -34.25 30.82 -9.25
C MET A 116 -33.80 29.46 -9.73
N THR A 117 -33.51 29.37 -11.01
CA THR A 117 -32.74 28.28 -11.60
C THR A 117 -31.34 28.74 -11.92
N TYR A 118 -30.38 27.82 -11.90
CA TYR A 118 -28.99 28.12 -12.17
C TYR A 118 -28.24 26.84 -12.62
N ASN A 119 -27.13 27.01 -13.30
CA ASN A 119 -26.17 25.92 -13.58
C ASN A 119 -24.96 26.03 -12.68
N ALA A 120 -24.52 24.90 -12.16
CA ALA A 120 -23.34 24.84 -11.33
C ALA A 120 -22.45 23.63 -11.64
N GLU A 121 -21.14 23.82 -11.47
CA GLU A 121 -20.11 22.78 -11.47
C GLU A 121 -19.63 22.56 -10.05
N VAL A 122 -19.70 21.32 -9.57
CA VAL A 122 -19.19 20.92 -8.25
C VAL A 122 -18.09 19.90 -8.43
N THR A 123 -16.92 20.16 -7.86
CA THR A 123 -15.79 19.22 -7.89
C THR A 123 -15.49 18.68 -6.50
N ALA A 124 -15.18 17.39 -6.44
CA ALA A 124 -14.80 16.70 -5.22
C ALA A 124 -13.55 15.84 -5.44
N GLY A 125 -12.82 15.59 -4.39
CA GLY A 125 -11.59 14.80 -4.46
C GLY A 125 -10.98 14.56 -3.09
N ILE A 126 -9.75 14.05 -3.08
CA ILE A 126 -9.00 13.72 -1.86
C ILE A 126 -7.73 14.55 -1.74
N ASP A 127 -7.35 14.87 -0.51
CA ASP A 127 -6.06 15.49 -0.19
C ASP A 127 -4.95 14.42 -0.21
N VAL A 128 -4.09 14.49 -1.22
CA VAL A 128 -3.00 13.53 -1.42
C VAL A 128 -2.02 13.52 -0.24
N LYS A 129 -1.87 14.64 0.45
CA LYS A 129 -0.97 14.74 1.62
C LYS A 129 -1.45 13.92 2.82
N LYS A 130 -2.75 13.63 2.88
CA LYS A 130 -3.38 12.82 3.94
C LYS A 130 -3.39 11.32 3.62
N ILE A 131 -2.88 10.91 2.45
CA ILE A 131 -2.76 9.48 2.10
C ILE A 131 -1.72 8.85 3.00
N ASP A 132 -2.09 7.75 3.66
CA ASP A 132 -1.13 6.94 4.42
C ASP A 132 -0.74 5.69 3.64
N VAL A 133 0.58 5.39 3.59
CA VAL A 133 1.15 4.31 2.81
C VAL A 133 2.07 3.49 3.68
N THR A 134 1.84 2.19 3.72
CA THR A 134 2.70 1.21 4.40
C THR A 134 3.12 0.12 3.40
N VAL A 135 4.41 -0.13 3.28
CA VAL A 135 4.98 -1.16 2.42
C VAL A 135 5.42 -2.35 3.26
N ASN A 136 5.01 -3.54 2.85
CA ASN A 136 5.46 -4.80 3.42
C ASN A 136 6.26 -5.58 2.36
N ASP A 137 7.57 -5.67 2.55
CA ASP A 137 8.49 -6.32 1.61
C ASP A 137 8.39 -7.84 1.64
N ASP A 138 8.02 -8.42 2.78
CA ASP A 138 7.91 -9.88 2.94
C ASP A 138 6.71 -10.42 2.15
N THR A 139 5.59 -9.71 2.18
CA THR A 139 4.36 -10.09 1.48
C THR A 139 4.23 -9.43 0.12
N LYS A 140 5.16 -8.54 -0.26
CA LYS A 140 5.09 -7.72 -1.48
C LYS A 140 3.75 -6.98 -1.59
N THR A 141 3.32 -6.34 -0.50
CA THR A 141 2.03 -5.65 -0.41
C THR A 141 2.23 -4.19 -0.02
N VAL A 142 1.56 -3.30 -0.75
CA VAL A 142 1.45 -1.87 -0.43
C VAL A 142 0.05 -1.61 0.11
N LYS A 143 -0.04 -1.27 1.39
CA LYS A 143 -1.29 -0.86 2.03
C LYS A 143 -1.45 0.65 1.93
N ILE A 144 -2.59 1.08 1.40
CA ILE A 144 -2.91 2.49 1.16
C ILE A 144 -4.20 2.81 1.91
N LYS A 145 -4.13 3.82 2.78
CA LYS A 145 -5.30 4.41 3.42
C LYS A 145 -5.58 5.77 2.79
N LEU A 146 -6.72 5.89 2.11
CA LEU A 146 -7.16 7.14 1.51
C LEU A 146 -7.94 7.98 2.53
N PRO A 147 -7.78 9.31 2.53
CA PRO A 147 -8.67 10.19 3.26
C PRO A 147 -10.06 10.20 2.59
N LYS A 148 -11.06 10.68 3.33
CA LYS A 148 -12.39 10.90 2.77
C LYS A 148 -12.39 12.03 1.75
N ALA A 149 -13.19 11.87 0.70
CA ALA A 149 -13.37 12.92 -0.30
C ALA A 149 -14.09 14.13 0.31
N GLU A 150 -13.66 15.30 -0.14
CA GLU A 150 -14.20 16.60 0.25
C GLU A 150 -14.58 17.39 -1.02
N ILE A 151 -15.54 18.33 -0.91
CA ILE A 151 -15.85 19.25 -2.00
C ILE A 151 -14.75 20.32 -2.04
N TYR A 152 -14.11 20.45 -3.19
CA TYR A 152 -13.05 21.43 -3.39
C TYR A 152 -13.54 22.74 -3.98
N SER A 153 -14.49 22.68 -4.89
CA SER A 153 -15.06 23.89 -5.44
C SER A 153 -16.52 23.72 -5.85
N VAL A 154 -17.25 24.80 -5.71
CA VAL A 154 -18.58 24.99 -6.28
C VAL A 154 -18.50 26.24 -7.15
N LYS A 155 -18.85 26.12 -8.42
CA LYS A 155 -18.83 27.23 -9.37
C LYS A 155 -20.21 27.34 -9.97
N VAL A 156 -20.95 28.37 -9.58
CA VAL A 156 -22.18 28.76 -10.24
C VAL A 156 -21.86 29.61 -11.45
N ASP A 157 -22.51 29.38 -12.57
CA ASP A 157 -22.47 30.31 -13.71
C ASP A 157 -23.47 31.42 -13.53
N PRO A 158 -23.04 32.65 -13.18
CA PRO A 158 -23.98 33.76 -12.93
C PRO A 158 -24.83 34.11 -14.14
N GLY A 159 -24.31 33.82 -15.35
CA GLY A 159 -25.01 34.05 -16.60
C GLY A 159 -26.23 33.15 -16.83
N THR A 160 -26.33 32.07 -16.04
CA THR A 160 -27.45 31.11 -16.12
C THR A 160 -28.51 31.31 -15.05
N ILE A 161 -28.28 32.21 -14.10
CA ILE A 161 -29.26 32.50 -13.05
C ILE A 161 -30.52 33.13 -13.67
N GLN A 162 -31.65 32.45 -13.53
CA GLN A 162 -32.94 32.92 -14.00
C GLN A 162 -33.88 32.99 -12.81
N TYR A 163 -34.45 34.17 -12.59
CA TYR A 163 -35.42 34.39 -11.52
C TYR A 163 -36.84 34.10 -12.01
N HIS A 164 -37.60 33.43 -11.16
CA HIS A 164 -38.99 33.09 -11.36
C HIS A 164 -39.81 33.70 -10.21
N ASP A 165 -41.06 34.05 -10.46
CA ASP A 165 -41.98 34.70 -9.50
C ASP A 165 -41.56 36.13 -9.08
N GLU A 166 -41.91 37.07 -9.95
CA GLU A 166 -41.57 38.47 -9.80
C GLU A 166 -42.40 39.20 -8.72
N LYS A 167 -42.20 38.90 -7.48
CA LYS A 167 -42.40 39.92 -6.44
C LYS A 167 -41.13 40.75 -6.21
N ILE A 168 -40.19 40.64 -7.14
CA ILE A 168 -38.85 41.24 -7.15
C ILE A 168 -38.84 42.76 -7.44
N ALA A 169 -39.99 43.41 -7.53
CA ALA A 169 -40.07 44.84 -7.83
C ALA A 169 -39.42 45.77 -6.79
N LEU A 170 -38.78 45.20 -5.72
CA LEU A 170 -38.16 45.96 -4.64
C LEU A 170 -36.62 45.78 -4.50
N PHE A 171 -36.00 45.02 -5.37
CA PHE A 171 -34.52 44.91 -5.42
C PHE A 171 -33.85 46.09 -6.13
N ASN A 172 -34.35 47.29 -5.98
CA ASN A 172 -33.93 48.43 -6.81
C ASN A 172 -32.93 49.38 -6.15
N SER A 173 -32.30 49.04 -5.02
CA SER A 173 -31.29 49.95 -4.49
C SER A 173 -29.85 49.56 -4.73
N ASP A 174 -29.51 48.24 -4.81
CA ASP A 174 -28.14 47.79 -5.07
C ASP A 174 -28.12 46.43 -5.78
N GLY A 175 -28.38 46.39 -7.09
CA GLY A 175 -28.47 45.17 -7.89
C GLY A 175 -27.20 44.25 -7.83
N LYS A 176 -26.08 44.77 -7.35
CA LYS A 176 -24.86 44.00 -7.14
C LYS A 176 -24.94 43.17 -5.84
N GLU A 177 -25.46 43.75 -4.75
CA GLU A 177 -25.59 43.03 -3.47
C GLU A 177 -26.59 41.88 -3.57
N ASP A 178 -27.66 42.08 -4.31
CA ASP A 178 -28.68 41.06 -4.54
C ASP A 178 -28.16 39.92 -5.45
N SER A 179 -27.40 40.24 -6.47
CA SER A 179 -26.71 39.25 -7.31
C SER A 179 -25.73 38.41 -6.51
N ASP A 180 -24.91 39.03 -5.65
CA ASP A 180 -23.95 38.32 -4.79
C ASP A 180 -24.65 37.40 -3.77
N LYS A 181 -25.84 37.80 -3.28
CA LYS A 181 -26.65 36.93 -2.39
C LYS A 181 -27.22 35.74 -3.14
N ALA A 182 -27.79 35.95 -4.32
CA ALA A 182 -28.30 34.87 -5.13
C ALA A 182 -27.22 33.85 -5.52
N GLU A 183 -26.04 34.33 -5.91
CA GLU A 183 -24.91 33.44 -6.23
C GLU A 183 -24.50 32.58 -5.02
N LYS A 184 -24.35 33.17 -3.84
CA LYS A 184 -24.06 32.44 -2.59
C LYS A 184 -25.12 31.42 -2.21
N MET A 185 -26.38 31.73 -2.47
CA MET A 185 -27.48 30.79 -2.24
C MET A 185 -27.42 29.64 -3.23
N ALA A 186 -27.20 29.92 -4.50
CA ALA A 186 -26.99 28.90 -5.54
C ALA A 186 -25.80 27.99 -5.21
N GLU A 187 -24.68 28.57 -4.77
CA GLU A 187 -23.51 27.79 -4.35
C GLU A 187 -23.83 26.83 -3.18
N LYS A 188 -24.54 27.34 -2.17
CA LYS A 188 -24.92 26.52 -1.02
C LYS A 188 -25.88 25.40 -1.42
N ASP A 189 -26.88 25.71 -2.22
CA ASP A 189 -27.84 24.73 -2.70
C ASP A 189 -27.17 23.68 -3.61
N ALA A 190 -26.33 24.11 -4.54
CA ALA A 190 -25.53 23.22 -5.39
C ALA A 190 -24.67 22.25 -4.56
N MET A 191 -24.05 22.74 -3.50
CA MET A 191 -23.26 21.90 -2.58
C MET A 191 -24.15 20.85 -1.90
N GLU A 192 -25.32 21.22 -1.42
CA GLU A 192 -26.26 20.29 -0.77
C GLU A 192 -26.80 19.26 -1.75
N GLN A 193 -27.16 19.67 -2.97
CA GLN A 193 -27.63 18.78 -4.01
C GLN A 193 -26.55 17.80 -4.42
N ALA A 194 -25.31 18.26 -4.63
CA ALA A 194 -24.18 17.42 -4.97
C ALA A 194 -23.92 16.32 -3.91
N ARG A 195 -24.03 16.67 -2.62
CA ARG A 195 -23.94 15.70 -1.52
C ARG A 195 -25.06 14.67 -1.59
N LYS A 196 -26.32 15.11 -1.80
CA LYS A 196 -27.48 14.21 -1.93
C LYS A 196 -27.41 13.29 -3.13
N CYS A 197 -26.79 13.75 -4.23
CA CYS A 197 -26.55 12.96 -5.43
C CYS A 197 -25.38 11.94 -5.30
N GLY A 198 -24.74 11.84 -4.13
CA GLY A 198 -23.68 10.88 -3.88
C GLY A 198 -22.32 11.27 -4.49
N LEU A 199 -22.08 12.57 -4.74
CA LEU A 199 -20.81 13.07 -5.30
C LEU A 199 -19.60 12.58 -4.50
N LEU A 200 -19.66 12.67 -3.16
CA LEU A 200 -18.54 12.29 -2.30
C LEU A 200 -18.28 10.77 -2.30
N GLU A 201 -19.34 9.95 -2.33
CA GLU A 201 -19.20 8.50 -2.42
C GLU A 201 -18.56 8.06 -3.75
N ASN A 202 -18.94 8.71 -4.84
CA ASN A 202 -18.34 8.46 -6.14
C ASN A 202 -16.91 8.97 -6.19
N ALA A 203 -16.61 10.11 -5.58
CA ALA A 203 -15.26 10.63 -5.46
C ALA A 203 -14.34 9.71 -4.65
N ASP A 204 -14.81 9.14 -3.53
CA ASP A 204 -14.08 8.12 -2.75
C ASP A 204 -13.73 6.90 -3.63
N LYS A 205 -14.70 6.35 -4.38
CA LYS A 205 -14.48 5.19 -5.26
C LYS A 205 -13.50 5.49 -6.40
N ASN A 206 -13.67 6.64 -7.04
CA ASN A 206 -12.79 7.05 -8.13
C ASN A 206 -11.37 7.34 -7.63
N ALA A 207 -11.20 7.79 -6.38
CA ALA A 207 -9.89 7.99 -5.78
C ALA A 207 -9.09 6.67 -5.70
N GLU A 208 -9.74 5.57 -5.30
CA GLU A 208 -9.08 4.24 -5.30
C GLU A 208 -8.61 3.84 -6.71
N VAL A 209 -9.47 4.03 -7.71
CA VAL A 209 -9.15 3.69 -9.11
C VAL A 209 -8.00 4.53 -9.64
N LEU A 210 -8.03 5.84 -9.39
CA LEU A 210 -7.00 6.77 -9.88
C LEU A 210 -5.66 6.54 -9.18
N VAL A 211 -5.65 6.40 -7.86
CA VAL A 211 -4.42 6.12 -7.10
C VAL A 211 -3.83 4.78 -7.51
N LYS A 212 -4.66 3.76 -7.71
CA LYS A 212 -4.21 2.47 -8.24
C LYS A 212 -3.56 2.62 -9.61
N GLY A 213 -4.21 3.31 -10.55
CA GLY A 213 -3.70 3.54 -11.89
C GLY A 213 -2.38 4.32 -11.91
N LEU A 214 -2.22 5.32 -11.03
CA LEU A 214 -0.98 6.10 -10.90
C LEU A 214 0.20 5.25 -10.41
N LEU A 215 -0.07 4.22 -9.61
CA LEU A 215 0.96 3.40 -8.98
C LEU A 215 1.28 2.12 -9.75
N GLU A 216 0.35 1.56 -10.52
CA GLU A 216 0.52 0.24 -11.20
C GLU A 216 1.80 0.15 -12.05
N GLY A 217 2.23 1.25 -12.69
CA GLY A 217 3.47 1.29 -13.46
C GLY A 217 4.76 1.25 -12.65
N ASN A 218 4.69 1.49 -11.34
CA ASN A 218 5.86 1.71 -10.48
C ASN A 218 6.04 0.65 -9.37
N LEU A 219 5.14 -0.33 -9.28
CA LEU A 219 5.07 -1.23 -8.13
C LEU A 219 5.98 -2.45 -8.16
N GLN A 220 6.69 -2.71 -9.28
CA GLN A 220 7.72 -3.76 -9.38
C GLN A 220 7.33 -5.11 -8.74
N GLY A 221 6.09 -5.59 -8.97
CA GLY A 221 5.60 -6.87 -8.44
C GLY A 221 4.97 -6.82 -7.05
N TYR A 222 4.73 -5.61 -6.49
CA TYR A 222 3.90 -5.45 -5.31
C TYR A 222 2.41 -5.37 -5.68
N SER A 223 1.56 -5.91 -4.80
CA SER A 223 0.11 -5.75 -4.88
C SER A 223 -0.37 -4.55 -4.04
N ILE A 224 -1.44 -3.88 -4.48
CA ILE A 224 -2.07 -2.80 -3.71
C ILE A 224 -3.24 -3.36 -2.91
N GLU A 225 -3.33 -2.97 -1.65
CA GLU A 225 -4.46 -3.20 -0.75
C GLU A 225 -4.94 -1.86 -0.18
N PHE A 226 -6.18 -1.47 -0.49
CA PHE A 226 -6.81 -0.30 0.14
C PHE A 226 -7.38 -0.69 1.49
N VAL A 227 -7.02 0.07 2.53
CA VAL A 227 -7.49 -0.13 3.91
C VAL A 227 -8.37 1.06 4.35
N LYS A 228 -9.39 0.78 5.17
CA LYS A 228 -10.32 1.79 5.68
C LYS A 228 -9.81 2.45 6.95
#